data_22275bfeb012f99191890882961a3513
#
_entry.id   22275bfeb012f99191890882961a3513
#
_cell.length_a   1.000
_cell.length_b   1.000
_cell.length_c   1.000
_cell.angle_alpha   90.00
_cell.angle_beta   90.00
_cell.angle_gamma   90.00
#
_symmetry.space_group_name_H-M   'P 1'
#
loop_
_entity.id
_entity.type
_entity.pdbx_description
1 polymer ?
#
loop_
_entity_poly.entity_id
_entity_poly.type
_entity_poly.pdbx_seq_one_letter_code
_entity_poly.pdbx_strand_id
1 'polypeptide(L)'
;RLRFGERDGDYQDHIVPKRTPLRLQDVDLYVNGNPAAPAADGTIRVRQYDTLEYRMEVGGKWENPYDPDQVSLTANVTSASRTYSYPGFYMLDFQRQFHDSVETWAPQPTAKPWRIRLTADEPGPMRCQLRVVNGRKRKTVALPRIEVVAGNKRGFLRSSQTDPHYFQYDNGEGCFLIGHNLPIYNNIGKAPDTILQRMADNGENCCRIWMSSDSLGIEWEDRPGRYRQESAARLDHFMATTERLGINVMLCLDTHQDFVGQRWLDNPYNKVHGGFCKKPQDWFTRKAAQKQYRKRLRYLVARWGYATN
;
A
#
# COMPACT_ATOMS: atom_id res chain seq x y z
N ARG A 1 3.37 19.70 -26.77
CA ARG A 1 4.35 19.50 -25.66
C ARG A 1 3.61 19.85 -24.37
N LEU A 2 2.96 18.87 -23.75
CA LEU A 2 2.49 18.99 -22.38
C LEU A 2 3.75 18.95 -21.50
N ARG A 3 4.17 20.07 -20.97
CA ARG A 3 5.09 20.11 -19.84
C ARG A 3 4.29 19.60 -18.64
N PHE A 4 4.61 18.41 -18.19
CA PHE A 4 4.15 17.93 -16.89
C PHE A 4 4.62 18.91 -15.83
N GLY A 5 3.69 19.26 -14.93
CA GLY A 5 3.83 20.29 -13.95
C GLY A 5 5.09 20.21 -13.10
N GLU A 6 5.37 21.32 -12.50
CA GLU A 6 6.46 21.63 -11.60
C GLU A 6 6.83 20.42 -10.72
N ARG A 7 8.15 20.18 -10.62
CA ARG A 7 8.75 19.18 -9.72
C ARG A 7 8.05 19.27 -8.38
N ASP A 8 7.57 18.13 -7.88
CA ASP A 8 7.08 18.01 -6.51
C ASP A 8 8.08 18.78 -5.63
N GLY A 9 7.59 19.86 -4.99
CA GLY A 9 8.45 20.71 -4.18
C GLY A 9 9.24 19.84 -3.21
N ASP A 10 10.50 20.20 -2.95
CA ASP A 10 11.43 19.52 -2.07
C ASP A 10 10.70 19.07 -0.79
N TYR A 11 10.11 17.87 -0.82
CA TYR A 11 9.70 17.17 0.38
C TYR A 11 10.99 16.91 1.14
N GLN A 12 11.33 17.83 2.06
CA GLN A 12 12.40 17.57 2.99
C GLN A 12 12.00 16.29 3.74
N ASP A 13 12.54 15.17 3.28
CA ASP A 13 12.59 13.96 4.08
C ASP A 13 13.05 14.42 5.46
N HIS A 14 12.26 14.26 6.49
CA HIS A 14 12.61 14.68 7.84
C HIS A 14 14.01 14.17 8.15
N ILE A 15 15.01 15.06 8.13
CA ILE A 15 16.41 14.73 8.42
C ILE A 15 16.44 14.33 9.90
N VAL A 16 16.42 13.03 10.13
CA VAL A 16 16.48 12.48 11.49
C VAL A 16 17.85 12.82 12.09
N PRO A 17 17.91 13.50 13.25
CA PRO A 17 19.16 13.94 13.85
C PRO A 17 20.18 12.81 14.01
N LYS A 18 21.48 13.10 13.83
CA LYS A 18 22.60 12.13 13.78
C LYS A 18 22.73 11.17 15.00
N ARG A 19 22.01 11.38 16.11
CA ARG A 19 22.08 10.59 17.35
C ARG A 19 20.75 10.17 17.95
N THR A 20 19.70 10.06 17.15
CA THR A 20 18.38 9.62 17.68
C THR A 20 18.44 8.15 18.08
N PRO A 21 18.09 7.79 19.32
CA PRO A 21 17.98 6.39 19.73
C PRO A 21 16.84 5.70 18.97
N LEU A 22 16.99 4.39 18.72
CA LEU A 22 15.89 3.60 18.15
C LEU A 22 14.70 3.61 19.12
N ARG A 23 13.56 4.15 18.65
CA ARG A 23 12.32 4.24 19.41
C ARG A 23 11.18 3.62 18.60
N LEU A 24 10.22 3.07 19.29
CA LEU A 24 8.94 2.61 18.76
C LEU A 24 7.92 2.96 19.85
N GLN A 25 7.08 3.93 19.59
CA GLN A 25 6.18 4.53 20.59
C GLN A 25 4.90 5.06 19.95
N ASP A 26 3.97 5.47 20.81
CA ASP A 26 2.72 6.14 20.43
C ASP A 26 1.93 5.36 19.35
N VAL A 27 1.68 4.07 19.66
CA VAL A 27 0.99 3.16 18.74
C VAL A 27 -0.52 3.31 18.92
N ASP A 28 -1.19 3.78 17.87
CA ASP A 28 -2.65 3.80 17.78
C ASP A 28 -3.11 2.66 16.87
N LEU A 29 -4.30 2.10 17.18
CA LEU A 29 -5.00 1.18 16.31
C LEU A 29 -6.23 1.87 15.72
N TYR A 30 -6.42 1.66 14.42
CA TYR A 30 -7.62 2.02 13.67
C TYR A 30 -8.25 0.76 13.10
N VAL A 31 -9.56 0.65 13.23
CA VAL A 31 -10.36 -0.45 12.65
C VAL A 31 -11.29 0.15 11.60
N ASN A 32 -11.16 -0.28 10.36
CA ASN A 32 -11.89 0.28 9.21
C ASN A 32 -11.80 1.83 9.17
N GLY A 33 -10.62 2.39 9.45
CA GLY A 33 -10.34 3.82 9.46
C GLY A 33 -10.76 4.59 10.72
N ASN A 34 -11.41 3.95 11.69
CA ASN A 34 -11.85 4.57 12.94
C ASN A 34 -10.93 4.22 14.11
N PRO A 35 -10.60 5.17 15.01
CA PRO A 35 -9.81 4.87 16.19
C PRO A 35 -10.46 3.78 17.04
N ALA A 36 -9.65 2.83 17.52
CA ALA A 36 -10.08 1.74 18.36
C ALA A 36 -9.31 1.71 19.68
N ALA A 37 -9.99 1.46 20.76
CA ALA A 37 -9.41 1.33 22.09
C ALA A 37 -9.81 -0.01 22.73
N PRO A 38 -8.99 -0.56 23.64
CA PRO A 38 -9.33 -1.74 24.41
C PRO A 38 -10.59 -1.51 25.26
N ALA A 39 -11.43 -2.52 25.38
CA ALA A 39 -12.50 -2.58 26.36
C ALA A 39 -11.94 -2.70 27.79
N ALA A 40 -12.80 -2.70 28.81
CA ALA A 40 -12.42 -2.78 30.22
C ALA A 40 -11.60 -4.04 30.57
N ASP A 41 -11.74 -5.12 29.80
CA ASP A 41 -10.97 -6.36 29.90
C ASP A 41 -9.61 -6.31 29.17
N GLY A 42 -9.22 -5.16 28.63
CA GLY A 42 -7.98 -4.97 27.87
C GLY A 42 -8.00 -5.56 26.45
N THR A 43 -9.14 -6.06 25.98
CA THR A 43 -9.30 -6.70 24.66
C THR A 43 -9.96 -5.75 23.67
N ILE A 44 -9.47 -5.76 22.43
CA ILE A 44 -10.10 -5.06 21.31
C ILE A 44 -10.89 -6.08 20.49
N ARG A 45 -12.19 -5.84 20.31
CA ARG A 45 -13.06 -6.72 19.52
C ARG A 45 -13.21 -6.18 18.11
N VAL A 46 -12.97 -7.04 17.10
CA VAL A 46 -13.09 -6.72 15.68
C VAL A 46 -13.86 -7.82 14.97
N ARG A 47 -14.42 -7.52 13.80
CA ARG A 47 -15.10 -8.54 12.99
C ARG A 47 -14.13 -9.16 11.99
N GLN A 48 -14.40 -10.38 11.61
CA GLN A 48 -13.66 -11.04 10.53
C GLN A 48 -13.68 -10.18 9.25
N TYR A 49 -12.53 -10.05 8.62
CA TYR A 49 -12.22 -9.18 7.47
C TYR A 49 -12.32 -7.67 7.76
N ASP A 50 -12.32 -7.25 9.02
CA ASP A 50 -12.04 -5.85 9.32
C ASP A 50 -10.57 -5.52 9.03
N THR A 51 -10.37 -4.33 8.47
CA THR A 51 -9.03 -3.78 8.24
C THR A 51 -8.49 -3.16 9.52
N LEU A 52 -7.30 -3.58 9.92
CA LEU A 52 -6.57 -3.05 11.05
C LEU A 52 -5.40 -2.21 10.55
N GLU A 53 -5.31 -0.95 10.99
CA GLU A 53 -4.15 -0.10 10.72
C GLU A 53 -3.53 0.37 12.03
N TYR A 54 -2.30 -0.07 12.30
CA TYR A 54 -1.49 0.47 13.38
C TYR A 54 -0.71 1.67 12.87
N ARG A 55 -0.79 2.80 13.59
CA ARG A 55 -0.07 4.04 13.33
C ARG A 55 0.89 4.32 14.47
N MET A 56 2.13 4.68 14.16
CA MET A 56 3.15 4.83 15.19
C MET A 56 4.27 5.78 14.81
N GLU A 57 4.99 6.22 15.84
CA GLU A 57 6.25 6.91 15.70
C GLU A 57 7.41 5.92 15.78
N VAL A 58 8.34 6.04 14.83
CA VAL A 58 9.62 5.32 14.86
C VAL A 58 10.75 6.33 14.80
N GLY A 59 11.56 6.39 15.84
CA GLY A 59 12.79 7.18 15.89
C GLY A 59 14.01 6.31 15.60
N GLY A 60 15.00 6.87 14.89
CA GLY A 60 16.21 6.16 14.53
C GLY A 60 17.09 6.95 13.59
N LYS A 61 18.03 6.31 12.90
CA LYS A 61 18.89 6.93 11.90
C LYS A 61 18.82 6.16 10.60
N TRP A 62 18.29 6.76 9.57
CA TRP A 62 18.26 6.27 8.19
C TRP A 62 18.28 7.45 7.21
N GLU A 63 18.68 7.20 6.00
CA GLU A 63 18.64 8.18 4.90
C GLU A 63 17.37 8.01 4.05
N ASN A 64 16.85 6.77 4.03
CA ASN A 64 15.68 6.42 3.26
C ASN A 64 14.72 5.57 4.11
N PRO A 65 13.55 6.10 4.52
CA PRO A 65 12.57 5.36 5.30
C PRO A 65 11.90 4.22 4.53
N TYR A 66 11.99 4.22 3.21
CA TYR A 66 11.45 3.17 2.35
C TYR A 66 12.40 1.98 2.19
N ASP A 67 13.68 2.11 2.60
CA ASP A 67 14.67 1.05 2.44
C ASP A 67 14.66 0.10 3.65
N PRO A 68 14.14 -1.15 3.50
CA PRO A 68 14.10 -2.11 4.60
C PRO A 68 15.48 -2.60 5.06
N ASP A 69 16.55 -2.36 4.28
CA ASP A 69 17.92 -2.65 4.71
C ASP A 69 18.42 -1.59 5.71
N GLN A 70 17.86 -0.37 5.70
CA GLN A 70 18.19 0.71 6.64
C GLN A 70 17.29 0.69 7.86
N VAL A 71 15.98 0.60 7.65
CA VAL A 71 14.97 0.52 8.71
C VAL A 71 13.84 -0.41 8.28
N SER A 72 13.49 -1.34 9.15
CA SER A 72 12.43 -2.31 8.89
C SER A 72 11.48 -2.38 10.06
N LEU A 73 10.20 -2.14 9.79
CA LEU A 73 9.08 -2.35 10.70
C LEU A 73 8.36 -3.63 10.29
N THR A 74 7.93 -4.43 11.28
CA THR A 74 7.22 -5.69 11.06
C THR A 74 6.24 -5.93 12.20
N ALA A 75 5.06 -6.46 11.90
CA ALA A 75 4.16 -7.05 12.89
C ALA A 75 4.19 -8.57 12.79
N ASN A 76 4.53 -9.23 13.88
CA ASN A 76 4.32 -10.67 14.03
C ASN A 76 2.94 -10.88 14.64
N VAL A 77 2.06 -11.51 13.90
CA VAL A 77 0.67 -11.75 14.26
C VAL A 77 0.45 -13.25 14.43
N THR A 78 0.00 -13.65 15.61
CA THR A 78 -0.39 -15.03 15.91
C THR A 78 -1.91 -15.07 16.08
N SER A 79 -2.57 -15.83 15.24
CA SER A 79 -4.00 -16.15 15.30
C SER A 79 -4.22 -17.55 15.88
N ALA A 80 -5.43 -18.07 15.83
CA ALA A 80 -5.75 -19.39 16.39
C ALA A 80 -4.96 -20.52 15.72
N SER A 81 -4.77 -20.50 14.38
CA SER A 81 -4.14 -21.60 13.65
C SER A 81 -2.74 -21.30 13.13
N ARG A 82 -2.30 -20.04 13.08
CA ARG A 82 -1.09 -19.68 12.32
C ARG A 82 -0.39 -18.41 12.84
N THR A 83 0.88 -18.26 12.43
CA THR A 83 1.66 -17.04 12.69
C THR A 83 2.13 -16.43 11.38
N TYR A 84 1.92 -15.12 11.23
CA TYR A 84 2.32 -14.33 10.07
C TYR A 84 3.24 -13.20 10.45
N SER A 85 4.00 -12.73 9.46
CA SER A 85 4.84 -11.55 9.56
C SER A 85 4.40 -10.52 8.53
N TYR A 86 3.75 -9.46 8.97
CA TYR A 86 3.30 -8.36 8.12
C TYR A 86 4.35 -7.26 8.06
N PRO A 87 4.82 -6.85 6.87
CA PRO A 87 5.73 -5.74 6.74
C PRO A 87 5.03 -4.41 7.03
N GLY A 88 5.73 -3.52 7.73
CA GLY A 88 5.33 -2.14 7.88
C GLY A 88 5.88 -1.26 6.75
N PHE A 89 5.33 -0.05 6.63
CA PHE A 89 5.70 0.94 5.62
C PHE A 89 5.69 2.36 6.18
N TYR A 90 6.40 3.24 5.49
CA TYR A 90 6.39 4.68 5.75
C TYR A 90 5.45 5.36 4.75
N MET A 91 4.63 6.31 5.20
CA MET A 91 3.78 7.10 4.35
C MET A 91 3.61 8.54 4.86
N LEU A 92 3.23 9.42 3.95
CA LEU A 92 2.78 10.77 4.24
C LEU A 92 1.29 10.88 3.94
N ASP A 93 0.59 11.67 4.73
CA ASP A 93 -0.83 11.93 4.55
C ASP A 93 -1.05 13.04 3.50
N PHE A 94 -2.11 12.90 2.73
CA PHE A 94 -2.51 13.85 1.70
C PHE A 94 -3.99 14.17 1.82
N GLN A 95 -4.36 15.38 1.47
CA GLN A 95 -5.75 15.80 1.31
C GLN A 95 -6.06 15.99 -0.16
N ARG A 96 -7.08 15.27 -0.62
CA ARG A 96 -7.61 15.43 -1.97
C ARG A 96 -8.39 16.73 -2.07
N GLN A 97 -8.16 17.49 -3.13
CA GLN A 97 -8.79 18.77 -3.42
C GLN A 97 -9.17 18.84 -4.90
N PHE A 98 -10.10 19.72 -5.24
CA PHE A 98 -10.48 20.01 -6.62
C PHE A 98 -10.44 21.51 -6.84
N HIS A 99 -9.75 21.93 -7.93
CA HIS A 99 -9.70 23.30 -8.41
C HIS A 99 -10.14 23.28 -9.88
N ASP A 100 -11.23 23.96 -10.22
CA ASP A 100 -11.79 24.00 -11.58
C ASP A 100 -11.88 22.61 -12.25
N SER A 101 -12.40 21.64 -11.53
CA SER A 101 -12.50 20.23 -11.94
C SER A 101 -11.17 19.47 -12.06
N VAL A 102 -10.05 20.08 -11.75
CA VAL A 102 -8.74 19.39 -11.69
C VAL A 102 -8.49 18.87 -10.28
N GLU A 103 -8.21 17.58 -10.18
CA GLU A 103 -7.85 16.94 -8.93
C GLU A 103 -6.42 17.28 -8.53
N THR A 104 -6.24 17.70 -7.28
CA THR A 104 -4.92 17.90 -6.66
C THR A 104 -4.85 17.19 -5.32
N TRP A 105 -3.65 16.89 -4.87
CA TRP A 105 -3.39 16.23 -3.59
C TRP A 105 -2.40 17.05 -2.79
N ALA A 106 -2.88 17.75 -1.77
CA ALA A 106 -2.07 18.57 -0.90
C ALA A 106 -1.48 17.74 0.24
N PRO A 107 -0.14 17.79 0.46
CA PRO A 107 0.48 17.11 1.60
C PRO A 107 -0.05 17.64 2.92
N GLN A 108 -0.20 16.74 3.89
CA GLN A 108 -0.67 17.06 5.23
C GLN A 108 0.40 16.70 6.27
N PRO A 109 0.43 17.41 7.41
CA PRO A 109 1.26 16.98 8.54
C PRO A 109 0.92 15.55 8.95
N THR A 110 1.93 14.68 9.00
CA THR A 110 1.76 13.27 9.36
C THR A 110 2.49 12.99 10.67
N ALA A 111 1.75 12.98 11.78
CA ALA A 111 2.33 12.79 13.11
C ALA A 111 2.91 11.37 13.30
N LYS A 112 2.25 10.35 12.74
CA LYS A 112 2.62 8.92 12.86
C LYS A 112 2.79 8.31 11.47
N PRO A 113 3.94 8.54 10.79
CA PRO A 113 4.14 8.15 9.40
C PRO A 113 4.37 6.65 9.20
N TRP A 114 4.72 5.91 10.25
CA TRP A 114 4.90 4.47 10.16
C TRP A 114 3.58 3.74 10.36
N ARG A 115 3.28 2.82 9.45
CA ARG A 115 2.02 2.08 9.42
C ARG A 115 2.27 0.59 9.29
N ILE A 116 1.31 -0.18 9.81
CA ILE A 116 1.09 -1.58 9.46
C ILE A 116 -0.38 -1.75 9.16
N ARG A 117 -0.69 -2.30 8.00
CA ARG A 117 -2.05 -2.67 7.60
C ARG A 117 -2.18 -4.17 7.47
N LEU A 118 -3.25 -4.71 7.99
CA LEU A 118 -3.57 -6.13 7.88
C LEU A 118 -5.09 -6.33 7.97
N THR A 119 -5.53 -7.50 7.58
CA THR A 119 -6.94 -7.90 7.68
C THR A 119 -7.07 -9.00 8.73
N ALA A 120 -8.06 -8.88 9.59
CA ALA A 120 -8.40 -9.88 10.62
C ALA A 120 -9.18 -11.03 9.96
N ASP A 121 -8.49 -11.96 9.30
CA ASP A 121 -9.10 -12.96 8.42
C ASP A 121 -9.53 -14.27 9.11
N GLU A 122 -9.15 -14.49 10.38
CA GLU A 122 -9.46 -15.71 11.13
C GLU A 122 -10.17 -15.37 12.46
N PRO A 123 -11.38 -15.91 12.71
CA PRO A 123 -12.05 -15.77 14.01
C PRO A 123 -11.25 -16.38 15.17
N GLY A 124 -11.34 -15.75 16.34
CA GLY A 124 -10.68 -16.18 17.56
C GLY A 124 -9.63 -15.19 18.08
N PRO A 125 -8.81 -15.61 19.05
CA PRO A 125 -7.83 -14.75 19.67
C PRO A 125 -6.68 -14.42 18.72
N MET A 126 -6.33 -13.13 18.62
CA MET A 126 -5.20 -12.63 17.83
C MET A 126 -4.27 -11.82 18.72
N ARG A 127 -2.98 -12.10 18.63
CA ARG A 127 -1.91 -11.37 19.30
C ARG A 127 -1.00 -10.73 18.28
N CYS A 128 -0.62 -9.49 18.50
CA CYS A 128 0.28 -8.75 17.64
C CYS A 128 1.48 -8.22 18.43
N GLN A 129 2.67 -8.40 17.85
CA GLN A 129 3.91 -7.87 18.37
C GLN A 129 4.62 -7.08 17.27
N LEU A 130 4.84 -5.80 17.51
CA LEU A 130 5.61 -4.95 16.61
C LEU A 130 7.09 -5.11 16.85
N ARG A 131 7.87 -5.09 15.77
CA ARG A 131 9.32 -5.12 15.80
C ARG A 131 9.87 -4.11 14.80
N VAL A 132 10.76 -3.22 15.28
CA VAL A 132 11.55 -2.34 14.42
C VAL A 132 13.02 -2.72 14.49
N VAL A 133 13.69 -2.67 13.35
CA VAL A 133 15.13 -2.93 13.20
C VAL A 133 15.76 -1.77 12.47
N ASN A 134 16.89 -1.25 12.98
CA ASN A 134 17.69 -0.22 12.34
C ASN A 134 19.18 -0.57 12.53
N GLY A 135 19.78 -1.12 11.49
CA GLY A 135 21.10 -1.72 11.58
C GLY A 135 21.15 -2.88 12.60
N ARG A 136 22.02 -2.77 13.61
CA ARG A 136 22.13 -3.77 14.68
C ARG A 136 21.13 -3.55 15.82
N LYS A 137 20.47 -2.40 15.87
CA LYS A 137 19.51 -2.07 16.92
C LYS A 137 18.14 -2.66 16.60
N ARG A 138 17.44 -3.11 17.62
CA ARG A 138 16.09 -3.65 17.53
C ARG A 138 15.24 -3.22 18.74
N LYS A 139 13.97 -2.97 18.49
CA LYS A 139 12.97 -2.66 19.51
C LYS A 139 11.72 -3.49 19.22
N THR A 140 11.09 -4.00 20.28
CA THR A 140 9.87 -4.82 20.18
C THR A 140 8.85 -4.29 21.18
N VAL A 141 7.57 -4.23 20.75
CA VAL A 141 6.44 -3.81 21.58
C VAL A 141 5.30 -4.81 21.38
N ALA A 142 4.80 -5.37 22.47
CA ALA A 142 3.57 -6.16 22.44
C ALA A 142 2.35 -5.22 22.43
N LEU A 143 1.33 -5.57 21.67
CA LEU A 143 0.11 -4.78 21.55
C LEU A 143 -1.05 -5.42 22.34
N PRO A 144 -2.13 -4.68 22.62
CA PRO A 144 -3.33 -5.21 23.22
C PRO A 144 -3.85 -6.45 22.47
N ARG A 145 -4.48 -7.36 23.21
CA ARG A 145 -5.09 -8.55 22.65
C ARG A 145 -6.28 -8.15 21.77
N ILE A 146 -6.42 -8.83 20.65
CA ILE A 146 -7.57 -8.71 19.76
C ILE A 146 -8.37 -10.01 19.82
N GLU A 147 -9.70 -9.87 19.85
CA GLU A 147 -10.64 -10.97 19.65
C GLU A 147 -11.38 -10.73 18.34
N VAL A 148 -11.15 -11.62 17.37
CA VAL A 148 -11.81 -11.56 16.07
C VAL A 148 -13.10 -12.38 16.17
N VAL A 149 -14.25 -11.70 16.06
CA VAL A 149 -15.57 -12.36 16.01
C VAL A 149 -15.97 -12.61 14.57
N ALA A 150 -16.83 -13.61 14.33
CA ALA A 150 -17.34 -13.89 13.00
C ALA A 150 -17.96 -12.62 12.36
N GLY A 151 -17.71 -12.44 11.07
CA GLY A 151 -18.21 -11.31 10.28
C GLY A 151 -19.03 -11.80 9.07
N ASN A 152 -19.60 -10.86 8.34
CA ASN A 152 -20.40 -11.13 7.14
C ASN A 152 -19.75 -10.63 5.84
N LYS A 153 -18.50 -10.14 5.90
CA LYS A 153 -17.73 -9.77 4.71
C LYS A 153 -17.33 -11.03 3.93
N ARG A 154 -17.24 -10.90 2.61
CA ARG A 154 -16.93 -12.03 1.71
C ARG A 154 -15.50 -12.57 1.85
N GLY A 155 -14.57 -11.74 2.33
CA GLY A 155 -13.15 -12.07 2.40
C GLY A 155 -12.42 -11.88 1.08
N PHE A 156 -11.26 -12.51 0.95
CA PHE A 156 -10.42 -12.38 -0.23
C PHE A 156 -10.99 -13.16 -1.43
N LEU A 157 -10.81 -12.59 -2.62
CA LEU A 157 -11.09 -13.30 -3.88
C LEU A 157 -9.94 -14.24 -4.23
N ARG A 158 -10.26 -15.50 -4.51
CA ARG A 158 -9.30 -16.56 -4.83
C ARG A 158 -9.76 -17.40 -6.01
N SER A 159 -8.86 -18.18 -6.62
CA SER A 159 -9.28 -19.29 -7.47
C SER A 159 -10.13 -20.25 -6.65
N SER A 160 -11.25 -20.72 -7.20
CA SER A 160 -12.14 -21.66 -6.51
C SER A 160 -11.42 -22.96 -6.18
N GLN A 161 -11.69 -23.50 -5.01
CA GLN A 161 -11.13 -24.77 -4.56
C GLN A 161 -11.77 -25.99 -5.27
N THR A 162 -13.00 -25.82 -5.77
CA THR A 162 -13.74 -26.88 -6.46
C THR A 162 -13.49 -26.88 -7.97
N ASP A 163 -13.32 -25.69 -8.58
CA ASP A 163 -12.99 -25.56 -9.99
C ASP A 163 -12.07 -24.36 -10.22
N PRO A 164 -10.76 -24.56 -10.50
CA PRO A 164 -9.78 -23.49 -10.61
C PRO A 164 -9.97 -22.54 -11.82
N HIS A 165 -10.95 -22.82 -12.71
CA HIS A 165 -11.33 -21.93 -13.79
C HIS A 165 -12.20 -20.77 -13.33
N TYR A 166 -12.73 -20.82 -12.10
CA TYR A 166 -13.62 -19.81 -11.53
C TYR A 166 -12.99 -19.13 -10.32
N PHE A 167 -13.54 -17.98 -9.96
CA PHE A 167 -13.20 -17.28 -8.74
C PHE A 167 -14.25 -17.50 -7.65
N GLN A 168 -13.79 -17.46 -6.40
CA GLN A 168 -14.62 -17.64 -5.21
C GLN A 168 -14.07 -16.77 -4.08
N TYR A 169 -14.94 -16.18 -3.30
CA TYR A 169 -14.55 -15.50 -2.06
C TYR A 169 -14.29 -16.49 -0.94
N ASP A 170 -13.57 -16.07 0.11
CA ASP A 170 -13.27 -16.92 1.27
C ASP A 170 -14.55 -17.47 1.96
N ASN A 171 -15.69 -16.76 1.88
CA ASN A 171 -16.98 -17.21 2.40
C ASN A 171 -17.68 -18.30 1.55
N GLY A 172 -17.10 -18.70 0.44
CA GLY A 172 -17.65 -19.69 -0.48
C GLY A 172 -18.52 -19.14 -1.62
N GLU A 173 -18.81 -17.83 -1.63
CA GLU A 173 -19.58 -17.20 -2.71
C GLU A 173 -18.78 -17.18 -4.01
N GLY A 174 -19.36 -17.71 -5.09
CA GLY A 174 -18.76 -17.66 -6.43
C GLY A 174 -18.73 -16.23 -6.98
N CYS A 175 -17.69 -15.92 -7.75
CA CYS A 175 -17.52 -14.63 -8.38
C CYS A 175 -17.21 -14.75 -9.87
N PHE A 176 -18.08 -14.20 -10.71
CA PHE A 176 -17.83 -14.03 -12.12
C PHE A 176 -17.45 -12.56 -12.38
N LEU A 177 -16.21 -12.33 -12.85
CA LEU A 177 -15.68 -10.98 -13.02
C LEU A 177 -16.15 -10.36 -14.32
N ILE A 178 -16.88 -9.23 -14.22
CA ILE A 178 -17.34 -8.40 -15.36
C ILE A 178 -16.89 -6.98 -15.09
N GLY A 179 -16.22 -6.36 -16.05
CA GLY A 179 -15.78 -4.98 -15.88
C GLY A 179 -14.88 -4.45 -16.99
N HIS A 180 -14.24 -3.32 -16.71
CA HIS A 180 -13.48 -2.56 -17.69
C HIS A 180 -11.98 -2.44 -17.35
N ASN A 181 -11.18 -2.23 -18.40
CA ASN A 181 -9.85 -1.68 -18.26
C ASN A 181 -9.92 -0.18 -17.97
N LEU A 182 -9.33 0.23 -16.83
CA LEU A 182 -9.08 1.62 -16.48
C LEU A 182 -7.56 1.82 -16.42
N PRO A 183 -6.84 1.82 -17.56
CA PRO A 183 -5.38 1.66 -17.57
C PRO A 183 -4.65 2.83 -16.91
N ILE A 184 -5.27 4.01 -16.90
CA ILE A 184 -4.66 5.24 -16.39
C ILE A 184 -5.61 5.89 -15.40
N TYR A 185 -5.08 6.23 -14.21
CA TYR A 185 -5.77 7.08 -13.26
C TYR A 185 -5.83 8.51 -13.86
N ASN A 186 -7.03 8.97 -14.15
CA ASN A 186 -7.24 10.31 -14.67
C ASN A 186 -7.38 11.29 -13.50
N ASN A 187 -6.59 12.36 -13.50
CA ASN A 187 -6.62 13.39 -12.47
C ASN A 187 -7.47 14.61 -12.86
N ILE A 188 -8.28 14.51 -13.94
CA ILE A 188 -9.19 15.56 -14.40
C ILE A 188 -10.58 15.32 -13.81
N GLY A 189 -11.10 16.29 -13.05
CA GLY A 189 -12.43 16.25 -12.49
C GLY A 189 -12.67 15.12 -11.50
N LYS A 190 -13.84 14.51 -11.56
CA LYS A 190 -14.28 13.44 -10.63
C LYS A 190 -13.86 12.04 -11.09
N ALA A 191 -13.07 11.91 -12.12
CA ALA A 191 -12.51 10.63 -12.53
C ALA A 191 -11.40 10.22 -11.53
N PRO A 192 -11.23 8.94 -11.21
CA PRO A 192 -12.01 7.78 -11.69
C PRO A 192 -13.33 7.54 -10.93
N ASP A 193 -13.64 8.28 -9.88
CA ASP A 193 -14.78 8.00 -8.98
C ASP A 193 -16.11 7.89 -9.77
N THR A 194 -16.35 8.81 -10.73
CA THR A 194 -17.56 8.81 -11.56
C THR A 194 -17.63 7.55 -12.42
N ILE A 195 -16.50 7.11 -12.97
CA ILE A 195 -16.44 5.90 -13.81
C ILE A 195 -16.72 4.68 -12.95
N LEU A 196 -16.05 4.57 -11.79
CA LEU A 196 -16.24 3.45 -10.86
C LEU A 196 -17.69 3.37 -10.35
N GLN A 197 -18.32 4.53 -10.07
CA GLN A 197 -19.72 4.55 -9.65
C GLN A 197 -20.64 4.05 -10.79
N ARG A 198 -20.43 4.51 -12.04
CA ARG A 198 -21.19 4.01 -13.19
C ARG A 198 -21.01 2.52 -13.44
N MET A 199 -19.80 2.00 -13.27
CA MET A 199 -19.53 0.57 -13.35
C MET A 199 -20.36 -0.21 -12.32
N ALA A 200 -20.33 0.20 -11.06
CA ALA A 200 -21.12 -0.42 -10.00
C ALA A 200 -22.62 -0.33 -10.25
N ASP A 201 -23.13 0.84 -10.68
CA ASP A 201 -24.54 1.05 -11.01
C ASP A 201 -25.04 0.16 -12.16
N ASN A 202 -24.13 -0.31 -13.02
CA ASN A 202 -24.43 -1.22 -14.14
C ASN A 202 -24.05 -2.69 -13.84
N GLY A 203 -23.76 -3.02 -12.58
CA GLY A 203 -23.48 -4.39 -12.13
C GLY A 203 -22.09 -4.89 -12.44
N GLU A 204 -21.15 -4.03 -12.82
CA GLU A 204 -19.74 -4.40 -12.99
C GLU A 204 -19.07 -4.55 -11.63
N ASN A 205 -18.25 -5.58 -11.47
CA ASN A 205 -17.61 -5.95 -10.22
C ASN A 205 -16.09 -6.11 -10.32
N CYS A 206 -15.49 -5.68 -11.44
CA CYS A 206 -14.05 -5.79 -11.66
C CYS A 206 -13.51 -4.60 -12.47
N CYS A 207 -12.31 -4.14 -12.13
CA CYS A 207 -11.53 -3.24 -12.98
C CYS A 207 -10.06 -3.62 -13.01
N ARG A 208 -9.37 -3.25 -14.09
CA ARG A 208 -7.93 -3.39 -14.24
C ARG A 208 -7.29 -2.02 -14.33
N ILE A 209 -6.30 -1.74 -13.50
CA ILE A 209 -5.59 -0.45 -13.47
C ILE A 209 -4.07 -0.66 -13.40
N TRP A 210 -3.31 0.28 -13.96
CA TRP A 210 -1.86 0.20 -14.07
C TRP A 210 -1.15 1.17 -13.13
N MET A 211 -0.08 0.68 -12.50
CA MET A 211 0.91 1.51 -11.81
C MET A 211 1.98 2.00 -12.81
N SER A 212 1.54 2.65 -13.89
CA SER A 212 2.44 3.26 -14.88
C SER A 212 2.94 4.62 -14.41
N SER A 213 4.01 5.11 -15.04
CA SER A 213 4.63 6.41 -14.75
C SER A 213 3.68 7.60 -14.84
N ASP A 214 2.72 7.52 -15.74
CA ASP A 214 1.68 8.55 -15.99
C ASP A 214 0.38 8.30 -15.24
N SER A 215 0.33 7.36 -14.31
CA SER A 215 -0.85 7.00 -13.54
C SER A 215 -0.52 6.84 -12.05
N LEU A 216 -0.55 5.60 -11.56
CA LEU A 216 -0.33 5.26 -10.15
C LEU A 216 1.09 4.78 -9.85
N GLY A 217 2.05 5.00 -10.74
CA GLY A 217 3.44 4.62 -10.52
C GLY A 217 4.04 5.32 -9.31
N ILE A 218 4.49 4.54 -8.32
CA ILE A 218 5.05 5.08 -7.08
C ILE A 218 6.58 5.25 -7.13
N GLU A 219 7.27 4.53 -8.00
CA GLU A 219 8.73 4.60 -8.12
C GLU A 219 9.08 5.16 -9.50
N TRP A 220 9.24 6.49 -9.58
CA TRP A 220 9.48 7.19 -10.84
C TRP A 220 10.27 8.50 -10.65
N GLU A 221 11.09 8.84 -11.62
CA GLU A 221 11.82 10.09 -11.85
C GLU A 221 13.09 10.36 -11.01
N ASP A 222 13.09 10.16 -9.69
CA ASP A 222 14.24 10.54 -8.87
C ASP A 222 15.32 9.46 -8.81
N ARG A 223 15.02 8.41 -8.09
CA ARG A 223 15.92 7.28 -7.80
C ARG A 223 15.12 6.05 -7.48
N PRO A 224 15.63 4.86 -7.85
CA PRO A 224 15.05 3.61 -7.39
C PRO A 224 15.01 3.57 -5.85
N GLY A 225 13.88 3.14 -5.28
CA GLY A 225 13.71 2.97 -3.84
C GLY A 225 13.20 4.19 -3.08
N ARG A 226 12.82 5.26 -3.78
CA ARG A 226 12.00 6.34 -3.23
C ARG A 226 10.63 6.31 -3.86
N TYR A 227 9.59 6.53 -3.06
CA TYR A 227 8.22 6.32 -3.51
C TYR A 227 7.40 7.61 -3.46
N ARG A 228 6.78 7.95 -4.59
CA ARG A 228 5.88 9.10 -4.75
C ARG A 228 4.66 8.90 -3.87
N GLN A 229 4.59 9.70 -2.81
CA GLN A 229 3.55 9.54 -1.79
C GLN A 229 2.19 10.05 -2.28
N GLU A 230 2.17 11.03 -3.17
CA GLU A 230 0.95 11.50 -3.81
C GLU A 230 0.30 10.39 -4.66
N SER A 231 1.08 9.72 -5.54
CA SER A 231 0.60 8.58 -6.33
C SER A 231 0.10 7.45 -5.44
N ALA A 232 0.79 7.22 -4.33
CA ALA A 232 0.39 6.23 -3.35
C ALA A 232 -0.91 6.62 -2.61
N ALA A 233 -1.13 7.89 -2.31
CA ALA A 233 -2.38 8.38 -1.73
C ALA A 233 -3.57 8.25 -2.71
N ARG A 234 -3.32 8.51 -4.01
CA ARG A 234 -4.31 8.25 -5.08
C ARG A 234 -4.71 6.77 -5.13
N LEU A 235 -3.74 5.87 -5.01
CA LEU A 235 -4.05 4.43 -4.97
C LEU A 235 -4.78 4.03 -3.70
N ASP A 236 -4.44 4.59 -2.52
CA ASP A 236 -5.21 4.38 -1.29
C ASP A 236 -6.68 4.78 -1.48
N HIS A 237 -6.94 5.95 -2.07
CA HIS A 237 -8.30 6.42 -2.38
C HIS A 237 -9.03 5.51 -3.38
N PHE A 238 -8.32 5.10 -4.44
CA PHE A 238 -8.87 4.19 -5.44
C PHE A 238 -9.29 2.86 -4.82
N MET A 239 -8.43 2.24 -4.01
CA MET A 239 -8.73 0.98 -3.33
C MET A 239 -9.92 1.12 -2.35
N ALA A 240 -9.97 2.19 -1.56
CA ALA A 240 -11.10 2.45 -0.67
C ALA A 240 -12.42 2.67 -1.44
N THR A 241 -12.37 3.35 -2.60
CA THR A 241 -13.55 3.58 -3.43
C THR A 241 -14.04 2.28 -4.06
N THR A 242 -13.15 1.46 -4.61
CA THR A 242 -13.50 0.16 -5.21
C THR A 242 -14.02 -0.83 -4.17
N GLU A 243 -13.46 -0.87 -2.96
CA GLU A 243 -13.96 -1.68 -1.85
C GLU A 243 -15.40 -1.29 -1.50
N ARG A 244 -15.67 0.01 -1.32
CA ARG A 244 -17.02 0.53 -1.02
C ARG A 244 -18.05 0.19 -2.11
N LEU A 245 -17.62 0.15 -3.37
CA LEU A 245 -18.46 -0.14 -4.54
C LEU A 245 -18.56 -1.64 -4.87
N GLY A 246 -17.84 -2.50 -4.14
CA GLY A 246 -17.82 -3.95 -4.42
C GLY A 246 -17.08 -4.33 -5.70
N ILE A 247 -16.15 -3.49 -6.16
CA ILE A 247 -15.35 -3.71 -7.37
C ILE A 247 -14.01 -4.35 -7.01
N ASN A 248 -13.71 -5.51 -7.60
CA ASN A 248 -12.42 -6.16 -7.48
C ASN A 248 -11.38 -5.49 -8.40
N VAL A 249 -10.16 -5.39 -7.95
CA VAL A 249 -9.10 -4.65 -8.64
C VAL A 249 -7.99 -5.59 -9.12
N MET A 250 -7.79 -5.66 -10.41
CA MET A 250 -6.57 -6.23 -11.00
C MET A 250 -5.52 -5.12 -11.11
N LEU A 251 -4.67 -5.01 -10.10
CA LEU A 251 -3.58 -4.03 -10.07
C LEU A 251 -2.37 -4.54 -10.85
N CYS A 252 -2.11 -3.92 -12.01
CA CYS A 252 -0.91 -4.20 -12.79
C CYS A 252 0.25 -3.36 -12.27
N LEU A 253 1.31 -4.01 -11.77
CA LEU A 253 2.41 -3.37 -11.05
C LEU A 253 3.37 -2.61 -11.97
N ASP A 254 3.39 -2.96 -13.25
CA ASP A 254 4.25 -2.35 -14.27
C ASP A 254 3.55 -2.34 -15.63
N THR A 255 4.06 -1.52 -16.55
CA THR A 255 3.65 -1.52 -17.95
C THR A 255 4.86 -1.67 -18.87
N HIS A 256 4.68 -2.36 -20.01
CA HIS A 256 5.73 -2.47 -21.02
C HIS A 256 6.17 -1.11 -21.57
N GLN A 257 5.28 -0.13 -21.57
CA GLN A 257 5.58 1.23 -22.06
C GLN A 257 6.68 1.92 -21.26
N ASP A 258 6.84 1.60 -19.96
CA ASP A 258 7.90 2.16 -19.12
C ASP A 258 9.30 1.62 -19.48
N PHE A 259 9.38 0.63 -20.37
CA PHE A 259 10.62 0.02 -20.86
C PHE A 259 10.96 0.36 -22.31
N VAL A 260 10.21 1.27 -22.96
CA VAL A 260 10.43 1.62 -24.38
C VAL A 260 10.51 3.13 -24.60
N GLY A 261 11.24 3.56 -25.62
CA GLY A 261 11.32 4.94 -26.10
C GLY A 261 11.70 5.94 -25.00
N GLN A 262 11.04 7.10 -24.98
CA GLN A 262 11.29 8.18 -24.03
C GLN A 262 11.01 7.74 -22.59
N ARG A 263 10.00 6.92 -22.32
CA ARG A 263 9.69 6.46 -20.97
C ARG A 263 10.81 5.61 -20.37
N TRP A 264 11.52 4.84 -21.20
CA TRP A 264 12.73 4.17 -20.73
C TRP A 264 13.84 5.15 -20.39
N LEU A 265 14.01 6.23 -21.15
CA LEU A 265 15.01 7.26 -20.85
C LEU A 265 14.72 7.96 -19.51
N ASP A 266 13.45 8.10 -19.14
CA ASP A 266 13.03 8.72 -17.88
C ASP A 266 12.87 7.70 -16.73
N ASN A 267 13.04 6.40 -17.02
CA ASN A 267 12.83 5.35 -16.02
C ASN A 267 13.91 5.39 -14.93
N PRO A 268 13.55 5.40 -13.63
CA PRO A 268 14.51 5.48 -12.51
C PRO A 268 15.50 4.30 -12.48
N TYR A 269 15.16 3.16 -13.05
CA TYR A 269 16.07 2.01 -13.17
C TYR A 269 17.15 2.20 -14.27
N ASN A 270 16.95 3.19 -15.16
CA ASN A 270 17.95 3.52 -16.18
C ASN A 270 19.19 4.15 -15.51
N LYS A 271 20.37 3.76 -15.99
CA LYS A 271 21.66 4.24 -15.47
C LYS A 271 21.83 5.75 -15.56
N VAL A 272 21.17 6.42 -16.51
CA VAL A 272 21.21 7.88 -16.65
C VAL A 272 20.63 8.62 -15.45
N HIS A 273 19.72 7.98 -14.69
CA HIS A 273 19.15 8.47 -13.43
C HIS A 273 19.77 7.83 -12.19
N GLY A 274 20.97 7.25 -12.31
CA GLY A 274 21.62 6.55 -11.20
C GLY A 274 21.08 5.15 -10.93
N GLY A 275 20.20 4.63 -11.80
CA GLY A 275 19.66 3.28 -11.71
C GLY A 275 20.66 2.18 -12.10
N PHE A 276 20.20 0.95 -12.16
CA PHE A 276 21.04 -0.24 -12.28
C PHE A 276 21.18 -0.75 -13.72
N CYS A 277 20.34 -0.28 -14.66
CA CYS A 277 20.17 -0.85 -15.99
C CYS A 277 20.72 0.07 -17.08
N LYS A 278 21.53 -0.47 -18.00
CA LYS A 278 21.97 0.24 -19.21
C LYS A 278 20.92 0.17 -20.33
N LYS A 279 20.16 -0.92 -20.35
CA LYS A 279 19.09 -1.21 -21.33
C LYS A 279 17.91 -1.87 -20.62
N PRO A 280 16.68 -1.83 -21.16
CA PRO A 280 15.48 -2.38 -20.52
C PRO A 280 15.62 -3.84 -20.10
N GLN A 281 16.26 -4.68 -20.91
CA GLN A 281 16.42 -6.12 -20.62
C GLN A 281 17.24 -6.38 -19.34
N ASP A 282 18.11 -5.43 -18.95
CA ASP A 282 18.92 -5.53 -17.72
C ASP A 282 18.03 -5.59 -16.47
N TRP A 283 16.80 -5.02 -16.53
CA TRP A 283 15.84 -5.04 -15.42
C TRP A 283 15.49 -6.48 -15.00
N PHE A 284 15.36 -7.39 -15.96
CA PHE A 284 15.04 -8.79 -15.71
C PHE A 284 16.24 -9.61 -15.21
N THR A 285 17.46 -9.21 -15.52
CA THR A 285 18.65 -10.05 -15.33
C THR A 285 19.61 -9.52 -14.27
N ARG A 286 19.66 -8.21 -14.04
CA ARG A 286 20.59 -7.62 -13.06
C ARG A 286 20.11 -7.84 -11.63
N LYS A 287 20.94 -8.48 -10.81
CA LYS A 287 20.67 -8.75 -9.38
C LYS A 287 20.35 -7.47 -8.59
N ALA A 288 21.00 -6.33 -8.89
CA ALA A 288 20.74 -5.07 -8.22
C ALA A 288 19.33 -4.54 -8.53
N ALA A 289 18.90 -4.58 -9.80
CA ALA A 289 17.54 -4.20 -10.19
C ALA A 289 16.50 -5.13 -9.56
N GLN A 290 16.73 -6.44 -9.61
CA GLN A 290 15.84 -7.43 -8.96
C GLN A 290 15.77 -7.23 -7.43
N LYS A 291 16.88 -6.91 -6.77
CA LYS A 291 16.89 -6.62 -5.33
C LYS A 291 16.05 -5.39 -5.03
N GLN A 292 16.22 -4.32 -5.81
CA GLN A 292 15.43 -3.09 -5.63
C GLN A 292 13.95 -3.34 -5.89
N TYR A 293 13.61 -4.07 -6.94
CA TYR A 293 12.22 -4.41 -7.25
C TYR A 293 11.55 -5.22 -6.14
N ARG A 294 12.27 -6.17 -5.49
CA ARG A 294 11.74 -6.88 -4.31
C ARG A 294 11.44 -5.93 -3.15
N LYS A 295 12.22 -4.86 -2.93
CA LYS A 295 11.93 -3.84 -1.92
C LYS A 295 10.65 -3.08 -2.28
N ARG A 296 10.45 -2.74 -3.57
CA ARG A 296 9.20 -2.14 -4.06
C ARG A 296 8.01 -3.08 -3.84
N LEU A 297 8.11 -4.35 -4.22
CA LEU A 297 7.05 -5.35 -3.97
C LEU A 297 6.72 -5.47 -2.48
N ARG A 298 7.74 -5.47 -1.62
CA ARG A 298 7.53 -5.46 -0.17
C ARG A 298 6.73 -4.23 0.28
N TYR A 299 7.02 -3.05 -0.25
CA TYR A 299 6.27 -1.82 0.05
C TYR A 299 4.82 -1.91 -0.44
N LEU A 300 4.59 -2.41 -1.64
CA LEU A 300 3.26 -2.61 -2.21
C LEU A 300 2.42 -3.56 -1.33
N VAL A 301 2.98 -4.69 -0.97
CA VAL A 301 2.31 -5.66 -0.07
C VAL A 301 2.05 -5.05 1.30
N ALA A 302 3.01 -4.30 1.86
CA ALA A 302 2.85 -3.66 3.17
C ALA A 302 1.69 -2.66 3.18
N ARG A 303 1.53 -1.87 2.11
CA ARG A 303 0.53 -0.80 2.06
C ARG A 303 -0.84 -1.26 1.59
N TRP A 304 -0.92 -2.20 0.64
CA TRP A 304 -2.19 -2.60 0.00
C TRP A 304 -2.53 -4.09 0.11
N GLY A 305 -1.64 -4.93 0.62
CA GLY A 305 -1.91 -6.37 0.80
C GLY A 305 -3.03 -6.71 1.79
N TYR A 306 -3.56 -5.72 2.50
CA TYR A 306 -4.72 -5.86 3.37
C TYR A 306 -6.04 -5.90 2.60
N ALA A 307 -6.10 -5.31 1.40
CA ALA A 307 -7.33 -5.16 0.66
C ALA A 307 -7.88 -6.52 0.21
N THR A 308 -9.15 -6.77 0.51
CA THR A 308 -9.82 -8.03 0.16
C THR A 308 -10.34 -8.04 -1.28
N ASN A 309 -10.42 -6.87 -1.88
CA ASN A 309 -10.84 -6.65 -3.27
C ASN A 309 -9.61 -6.46 -4.19
#